data_7bc16c85e64f8224f6cfee6e9b30d4da
#
_entry.id   7bc16c85e64f8224f6cfee6e9b30d4da
#
_cell.length_a   1.000
_cell.length_b   1.000
_cell.length_c   1.000
_cell.angle_alpha   90.00
_cell.angle_beta   90.00
_cell.angle_gamma   90.00
#
_symmetry.space_group_name_H-M   'P 1'
#
loop_
_entity.id
_entity.type
_entity.pdbx_description
1 polymer ?
#
loop_
_entity_poly.entity_id
_entity_poly.type
_entity_poly.pdbx_seq_one_letter_code
_entity_poly.pdbx_strand_id
1 'polypeptide(L)'
;MELDVSNALSHPGQEFPFSGTQAIADQEIYGTIVQIDDCLVEGTFMADDEGNINVKGRLVTRAHAPCANCLKDASAEIENDFTEDFIRNGDPEDDEIFSYEGHRLSVEKLVMSYTVMALPIRFLCREDCPGFEYKDPDTAPVEPGIQYPFAGLKQLLEQSEEV
;
A
#
# COMPACT_ATOMS: atom_id res chain seq x y z
N MET A 1 -12.59 4.65 10.78
CA MET A 1 -12.75 5.74 11.77
C MET A 1 -13.77 6.75 11.26
N GLU A 2 -14.69 7.20 12.10
CA GLU A 2 -15.69 8.21 11.73
C GLU A 2 -15.42 9.52 12.47
N LEU A 3 -15.53 10.63 11.76
CA LEU A 3 -15.46 11.98 12.31
C LEU A 3 -16.87 12.56 12.46
N ASP A 4 -17.15 13.17 13.61
CA ASP A 4 -18.37 13.98 13.80
C ASP A 4 -18.09 15.41 13.30
N VAL A 5 -18.71 15.76 12.19
CA VAL A 5 -18.52 17.06 11.52
C VAL A 5 -19.59 18.11 11.89
N SER A 6 -20.48 17.81 12.86
CA SER A 6 -21.57 18.70 13.29
C SER A 6 -21.08 20.10 13.67
N ASN A 7 -19.98 20.16 14.42
CA ASN A 7 -19.40 21.43 14.83
C ASN A 7 -18.83 22.24 13.66
N ALA A 8 -18.16 21.58 12.72
CA ALA A 8 -17.62 22.24 11.53
C ALA A 8 -18.74 22.80 10.64
N LEU A 9 -19.79 22.01 10.42
CA LEU A 9 -20.98 22.46 9.68
C LEU A 9 -21.69 23.66 10.32
N SER A 10 -21.61 23.80 11.65
CA SER A 10 -22.16 24.93 12.37
C SER A 10 -21.27 26.18 12.36
N HIS A 11 -19.99 26.00 12.03
CA HIS A 11 -18.97 27.08 12.01
C HIS A 11 -18.10 26.96 10.75
N PRO A 12 -18.65 27.25 9.57
CA PRO A 12 -17.89 27.18 8.32
C PRO A 12 -16.62 28.04 8.40
N GLY A 13 -15.52 27.55 7.81
CA GLY A 13 -14.22 28.21 7.82
C GLY A 13 -13.40 27.99 9.11
N GLN A 14 -13.95 27.32 10.12
CA GLN A 14 -13.19 26.98 11.33
C GLN A 14 -12.59 25.57 11.22
N GLU A 15 -11.30 25.45 11.56
CA GLU A 15 -10.59 24.17 11.61
C GLU A 15 -10.82 23.44 12.94
N PHE A 16 -11.06 22.13 12.85
CA PHE A 16 -11.22 21.25 13.99
C PHE A 16 -10.19 20.12 13.92
N PRO A 17 -9.42 19.88 14.98
CA PRO A 17 -8.42 18.81 15.00
C PRO A 17 -9.09 17.45 15.17
N PHE A 18 -8.45 16.42 14.61
CA PHE A 18 -8.78 15.03 14.87
C PHE A 18 -7.53 14.17 14.96
N SER A 19 -7.62 13.07 15.67
CA SER A 19 -6.64 12.00 15.69
C SER A 19 -7.30 10.68 16.05
N GLY A 20 -6.77 9.59 15.54
CA GLY A 20 -7.29 8.27 15.83
C GLY A 20 -6.58 7.17 15.08
N THR A 21 -7.13 5.98 15.15
CA THR A 21 -6.59 4.79 14.50
C THR A 21 -7.63 4.24 13.53
N GLN A 22 -7.19 3.90 12.33
CA GLN A 22 -8.00 3.25 11.30
C GLN A 22 -7.37 1.89 10.96
N ALA A 23 -8.15 0.82 11.16
CA ALA A 23 -7.76 -0.50 10.67
C ALA A 23 -7.84 -0.55 9.13
N ILE A 24 -6.84 -1.13 8.50
CA ILE A 24 -6.76 -1.32 7.05
C ILE A 24 -6.74 -2.81 6.76
N ALA A 25 -7.54 -3.24 5.81
CA ALA A 25 -7.51 -4.63 5.38
C ALA A 25 -6.22 -4.95 4.61
N ASP A 26 -5.72 -6.19 4.78
CA ASP A 26 -4.60 -6.70 4.00
C ASP A 26 -4.86 -6.56 2.51
N GLN A 27 -3.84 -6.22 1.74
CA GLN A 27 -3.94 -6.01 0.30
C GLN A 27 -3.25 -7.14 -0.46
N GLU A 28 -3.87 -7.60 -1.55
CA GLU A 28 -3.21 -8.49 -2.48
C GLU A 28 -2.65 -7.69 -3.66
N ILE A 29 -1.33 -7.64 -3.76
CA ILE A 29 -0.62 -6.89 -4.81
C ILE A 29 0.24 -7.87 -5.61
N TYR A 30 -0.09 -8.06 -6.88
CA TYR A 30 0.59 -9.00 -7.79
C TYR A 30 0.76 -10.42 -7.21
N GLY A 31 -0.30 -10.93 -6.55
CA GLY A 31 -0.29 -12.27 -5.94
C GLY A 31 0.47 -12.36 -4.61
N THR A 32 0.93 -11.23 -4.07
CA THR A 32 1.56 -11.16 -2.75
C THR A 32 0.63 -10.48 -1.76
N ILE A 33 0.40 -11.11 -0.62
CA ILE A 33 -0.36 -10.50 0.47
C ILE A 33 0.55 -9.53 1.21
N VAL A 34 0.15 -8.28 1.25
CA VAL A 34 0.76 -7.20 2.03
C VAL A 34 -0.11 -7.00 3.26
N GLN A 35 0.42 -7.35 4.43
CA GLN A 35 -0.23 -7.09 5.71
C GLN A 35 0.04 -5.64 6.12
N ILE A 36 -1.01 -4.96 6.61
CA ILE A 36 -0.91 -3.55 7.00
C ILE A 36 -1.36 -3.42 8.45
N ASP A 37 -0.50 -2.82 9.26
CA ASP A 37 -0.81 -2.52 10.65
C ASP A 37 -1.90 -1.43 10.74
N ASP A 38 -2.52 -1.29 11.90
CA ASP A 38 -3.44 -0.19 12.18
C ASP A 38 -2.77 1.16 11.88
N CYS A 39 -3.46 2.00 11.11
CA CYS A 39 -2.96 3.28 10.67
C CYS A 39 -3.28 4.38 11.68
N LEU A 40 -2.26 5.08 12.17
CA LEU A 40 -2.42 6.31 12.91
C LEU A 40 -2.74 7.45 11.94
N VAL A 41 -3.81 8.18 12.23
CA VAL A 41 -4.26 9.31 11.38
C VAL A 41 -4.48 10.52 12.27
N GLU A 42 -3.89 11.64 11.89
CA GLU A 42 -4.07 12.91 12.61
C GLU A 42 -4.17 14.07 11.62
N GLY A 43 -4.90 15.10 11.99
CA GLY A 43 -5.06 16.25 11.12
C GLY A 43 -6.13 17.22 11.59
N THR A 44 -6.64 18.00 10.63
CA THR A 44 -7.74 18.94 10.83
C THR A 44 -8.77 18.79 9.71
N PHE A 45 -10.01 19.15 10.02
CA PHE A 45 -11.07 19.27 9.03
C PHE A 45 -11.80 20.59 9.19
N MET A 46 -12.36 21.09 8.09
CA MET A 46 -13.07 22.36 8.01
C MET A 46 -14.24 22.24 7.05
N ALA A 47 -15.39 22.80 7.38
CA ALA A 47 -16.52 22.90 6.47
C ALA A 47 -16.45 24.18 5.64
N ASP A 48 -16.89 24.12 4.39
CA ASP A 48 -17.20 25.29 3.58
C ASP A 48 -18.67 25.73 3.76
N ASP A 49 -19.04 26.81 3.06
CA ASP A 49 -20.42 27.36 3.11
C ASP A 49 -21.45 26.45 2.42
N GLU A 50 -21.03 25.52 1.57
CA GLU A 50 -21.88 24.54 0.89
C GLU A 50 -22.04 23.26 1.70
N GLY A 51 -21.24 23.12 2.76
CA GLY A 51 -21.23 21.97 3.66
C GLY A 51 -20.30 20.84 3.18
N ASN A 52 -19.42 21.08 2.21
CA ASN A 52 -18.34 20.14 1.92
C ASN A 52 -17.28 20.24 3.02
N ILE A 53 -16.57 19.15 3.25
CA ILE A 53 -15.56 19.07 4.31
C ILE A 53 -14.17 18.87 3.69
N ASN A 54 -13.31 19.88 3.82
CA ASN A 54 -11.89 19.72 3.54
C ASN A 54 -11.22 19.02 4.72
N VAL A 55 -10.56 17.89 4.47
CA VAL A 55 -9.81 17.10 5.48
C VAL A 55 -8.35 17.10 5.06
N LYS A 56 -7.48 17.57 5.95
CA LYS A 56 -6.04 17.55 5.74
C LYS A 56 -5.34 16.92 6.93
N GLY A 57 -4.30 16.16 6.67
CA GLY A 57 -3.60 15.49 7.75
C GLY A 57 -2.47 14.61 7.27
N ARG A 58 -2.05 13.75 8.17
CA ARG A 58 -0.97 12.80 7.97
C ARG A 58 -1.41 11.41 8.46
N LEU A 59 -0.97 10.41 7.76
CA LEU A 59 -1.13 9.02 8.15
C LEU A 59 0.23 8.35 8.34
N VAL A 60 0.32 7.45 9.31
CA VAL A 60 1.51 6.64 9.56
C VAL A 60 1.08 5.21 9.87
N THR A 61 1.65 4.26 9.16
CA THR A 61 1.44 2.83 9.39
C THR A 61 2.69 2.04 9.00
N ARG A 62 2.64 0.72 9.15
CA ARG A 62 3.69 -0.18 8.68
C ARG A 62 3.09 -1.30 7.87
N ALA A 63 3.71 -1.58 6.73
CA ALA A 63 3.33 -2.68 5.86
C ALA A 63 4.39 -3.79 5.88
N HIS A 64 3.94 -5.04 5.79
CA HIS A 64 4.75 -6.25 5.87
C HIS A 64 4.50 -7.12 4.65
N ALA A 65 5.57 -7.58 4.02
CA ALA A 65 5.50 -8.51 2.89
C ALA A 65 6.80 -9.30 2.75
N PRO A 66 6.81 -10.40 2.01
CA PRO A 66 8.06 -11.10 1.70
C PRO A 66 9.03 -10.21 0.91
N CYS A 67 10.31 -10.27 1.28
CA CYS A 67 11.36 -9.59 0.53
C CYS A 67 11.41 -10.07 -0.92
N ALA A 68 11.37 -9.13 -1.88
CA ALA A 68 11.38 -9.43 -3.30
C ALA A 68 12.62 -10.21 -3.78
N ASN A 69 13.74 -10.12 -3.03
CA ASN A 69 15.00 -10.78 -3.40
C ASN A 69 15.21 -12.14 -2.73
N CYS A 70 14.81 -12.33 -1.46
CA CYS A 70 15.15 -13.53 -0.69
C CYS A 70 13.97 -14.19 0.02
N LEU A 71 12.75 -13.65 -0.13
CA LEU A 71 11.49 -14.12 0.47
C LEU A 71 11.46 -14.13 2.01
N LYS A 72 12.45 -13.59 2.70
CA LYS A 72 12.39 -13.38 4.14
C LYS A 72 11.42 -12.24 4.45
N ASP A 73 10.92 -12.21 5.68
CA ASP A 73 10.04 -11.13 6.12
C ASP A 73 10.73 -9.76 5.94
N ALA A 74 10.00 -8.83 5.40
CA ALA A 74 10.39 -7.46 5.22
C ALA A 74 9.25 -6.52 5.63
N SER A 75 9.58 -5.33 6.09
CA SER A 75 8.59 -4.31 6.43
C SER A 75 9.04 -2.96 5.92
N ALA A 76 8.07 -2.11 5.63
CA ALA A 76 8.27 -0.72 5.25
C ALA A 76 7.39 0.17 6.13
N GLU A 77 7.93 1.28 6.58
CA GLU A 77 7.17 2.35 7.21
C GLU A 77 6.51 3.18 6.11
N ILE A 78 5.22 3.41 6.27
CA ILE A 78 4.38 4.15 5.34
C ILE A 78 3.98 5.44 6.03
N GLU A 79 4.32 6.54 5.42
CA GLU A 79 4.00 7.87 5.89
C GLU A 79 3.56 8.71 4.69
N ASN A 80 2.39 9.33 4.80
CA ASN A 80 1.84 10.13 3.73
C ASN A 80 1.02 11.29 4.29
N ASP A 81 1.15 12.45 3.66
CA ASP A 81 0.30 13.60 3.93
C ASP A 81 -0.87 13.59 2.94
N PHE A 82 -2.03 14.03 3.37
CA PHE A 82 -3.22 14.08 2.54
C PHE A 82 -3.97 15.40 2.68
N THR A 83 -4.65 15.79 1.61
CA THR A 83 -5.63 16.89 1.60
C THR A 83 -6.69 16.53 0.60
N GLU A 84 -7.93 16.33 1.09
CA GLU A 84 -9.06 15.89 0.28
C GLU A 84 -10.35 16.62 0.67
N ASP A 85 -11.21 16.79 -0.32
CA ASP A 85 -12.53 17.36 -0.15
C ASP A 85 -13.59 16.26 -0.15
N PHE A 86 -14.39 16.22 0.89
CA PHE A 86 -15.55 15.33 1.01
C PHE A 86 -16.80 16.09 0.61
N ILE A 87 -17.44 15.65 -0.46
CA ILE A 87 -18.62 16.26 -1.03
C ILE A 87 -19.85 15.79 -0.26
N ARG A 88 -20.63 16.75 0.23
CA ARG A 88 -21.86 16.46 0.95
C ARG A 88 -22.93 15.90 0.01
N ASN A 89 -23.48 14.73 0.35
CA ASN A 89 -24.47 14.01 -0.47
C ASN A 89 -23.96 13.71 -1.89
N GLY A 90 -22.66 13.60 -2.09
CA GLY A 90 -22.06 13.15 -3.36
C GLY A 90 -22.42 11.69 -3.65
N ASP A 91 -22.23 11.29 -4.89
CA ASP A 91 -22.49 9.90 -5.30
C ASP A 91 -21.48 8.95 -4.62
N PRO A 92 -21.92 8.01 -3.76
CA PRO A 92 -21.03 7.09 -3.10
C PRO A 92 -20.41 6.04 -4.06
N GLU A 93 -21.00 5.86 -5.26
CA GLU A 93 -20.49 4.95 -6.30
C GLU A 93 -19.44 5.61 -7.20
N ASP A 94 -19.22 6.91 -7.07
CA ASP A 94 -18.16 7.60 -7.78
C ASP A 94 -16.82 7.38 -7.06
N ASP A 95 -15.93 6.66 -7.74
CA ASP A 95 -14.60 6.34 -7.18
C ASP A 95 -13.64 7.53 -7.20
N GLU A 96 -13.94 8.58 -7.96
CA GLU A 96 -13.07 9.76 -8.08
C GLU A 96 -13.30 10.78 -6.96
N ILE A 97 -14.39 10.67 -6.20
CA ILE A 97 -14.73 11.58 -5.13
C ILE A 97 -14.84 10.89 -3.78
N PHE A 98 -14.57 11.64 -2.73
CA PHE A 98 -14.96 11.28 -1.39
C PHE A 98 -16.30 11.92 -1.06
N SER A 99 -17.24 11.16 -0.57
CA SER A 99 -18.59 11.66 -0.24
C SER A 99 -18.95 11.32 1.20
N TYR A 100 -19.88 12.09 1.78
CA TYR A 100 -20.42 11.81 3.08
C TYR A 100 -21.88 12.25 3.18
N GLU A 101 -22.62 11.70 4.15
CA GLU A 101 -24.01 12.05 4.43
C GLU A 101 -24.21 12.41 5.90
N GLY A 102 -25.17 13.30 6.16
CA GLY A 102 -25.54 13.69 7.51
C GLY A 102 -24.45 14.47 8.26
N HIS A 103 -23.99 13.95 9.40
CA HIS A 103 -23.03 14.60 10.29
C HIS A 103 -21.81 13.71 10.62
N ARG A 104 -21.71 12.54 9.96
CA ARG A 104 -20.61 11.61 10.14
C ARG A 104 -19.88 11.39 8.85
N LEU A 105 -18.58 11.51 8.89
CA LEU A 105 -17.67 11.35 7.76
C LEU A 105 -16.73 10.19 8.06
N SER A 106 -16.72 9.16 7.19
CA SER A 106 -15.77 8.06 7.28
C SER A 106 -14.50 8.39 6.52
N VAL A 107 -13.35 8.30 7.19
CA VAL A 107 -12.04 8.46 6.56
C VAL A 107 -11.45 7.16 6.04
N GLU A 108 -12.18 6.06 6.09
CA GLU A 108 -11.70 4.72 5.74
C GLU A 108 -11.20 4.63 4.29
N LYS A 109 -12.03 5.05 3.31
CA LYS A 109 -11.68 5.06 1.88
C LYS A 109 -10.44 5.93 1.63
N LEU A 110 -10.36 7.11 2.25
CA LEU A 110 -9.22 8.03 2.17
C LEU A 110 -7.95 7.38 2.69
N VAL A 111 -7.97 6.89 3.93
CA VAL A 111 -6.79 6.30 4.58
C VAL A 111 -6.30 5.08 3.80
N MET A 112 -7.22 4.22 3.34
CA MET A 112 -6.87 3.07 2.51
C MET A 112 -6.21 3.49 1.20
N SER A 113 -6.79 4.44 0.46
CA SER A 113 -6.26 4.92 -0.82
C SER A 113 -4.85 5.50 -0.68
N TYR A 114 -4.65 6.38 0.29
CA TYR A 114 -3.35 7.01 0.53
C TYR A 114 -2.30 6.04 1.06
N THR A 115 -2.69 5.04 1.84
CA THR A 115 -1.79 3.97 2.28
C THR A 115 -1.33 3.12 1.09
N VAL A 116 -2.27 2.67 0.25
CA VAL A 116 -1.95 1.84 -0.93
C VAL A 116 -1.06 2.58 -1.92
N MET A 117 -1.31 3.87 -2.16
CA MET A 117 -0.48 4.70 -3.04
C MET A 117 0.96 4.89 -2.52
N ALA A 118 1.14 4.86 -1.20
CA ALA A 118 2.45 5.03 -0.57
C ALA A 118 3.22 3.72 -0.38
N LEU A 119 2.63 2.56 -0.73
CA LEU A 119 3.32 1.28 -0.63
C LEU A 119 4.55 1.25 -1.56
N PRO A 120 5.69 0.70 -1.11
CA PRO A 120 6.87 0.57 -1.95
C PRO A 120 6.60 -0.43 -3.09
N ILE A 121 7.16 -0.18 -4.27
CA ILE A 121 7.05 -1.08 -5.43
C ILE A 121 7.59 -2.49 -5.08
N ARG A 122 8.56 -2.59 -4.17
CA ARG A 122 9.13 -3.84 -3.68
C ARG A 122 9.53 -3.72 -2.22
N PHE A 123 9.27 -4.76 -1.46
CA PHE A 123 9.74 -4.89 -0.10
C PHE A 123 11.14 -5.52 -0.07
N LEU A 124 12.05 -4.95 0.68
CA LEU A 124 13.40 -5.46 0.88
C LEU A 124 13.66 -5.65 2.37
N CYS A 125 14.20 -6.79 2.77
CA CYS A 125 14.58 -7.02 4.17
C CYS A 125 15.77 -6.14 4.60
N ARG A 126 16.58 -5.67 3.62
CA ARG A 126 17.65 -4.69 3.74
C ARG A 126 18.01 -4.16 2.36
N GLU A 127 18.58 -2.97 2.25
CA GLU A 127 18.89 -2.31 0.98
C GLU A 127 19.82 -3.15 0.09
N ASP A 128 20.83 -3.78 0.68
CA ASP A 128 21.83 -4.62 0.01
C ASP A 128 21.51 -6.11 0.08
N CYS A 129 20.22 -6.50 0.05
CA CYS A 129 19.84 -7.89 0.12
C CYS A 129 20.45 -8.69 -1.05
N PRO A 130 21.33 -9.69 -0.79
CA PRO A 130 22.01 -10.46 -1.83
C PRO A 130 21.08 -11.40 -2.60
N GLY A 131 19.83 -11.53 -2.16
CA GLY A 131 18.87 -12.46 -2.75
C GLY A 131 19.07 -13.90 -2.26
N PHE A 132 18.60 -14.84 -3.09
CA PHE A 132 18.88 -16.26 -2.91
C PHE A 132 20.28 -16.59 -3.39
N GLU A 133 20.99 -17.44 -2.62
CA GLU A 133 22.17 -18.10 -3.16
C GLU A 133 21.72 -19.12 -4.22
N TYR A 134 21.93 -18.77 -5.49
CA TYR A 134 21.71 -19.71 -6.58
C TYR A 134 22.86 -20.74 -6.54
N LYS A 135 22.54 -21.98 -6.20
CA LYS A 135 23.48 -23.09 -6.39
C LYS A 135 23.42 -23.49 -7.85
N ASP A 136 24.52 -23.31 -8.57
CA ASP A 136 24.62 -23.73 -9.97
C ASP A 136 24.20 -25.21 -10.07
N PRO A 137 23.19 -25.55 -10.87
CA PRO A 137 22.75 -26.92 -11.05
C PRO A 137 23.84 -27.84 -11.61
N ASP A 138 24.86 -27.28 -12.28
CA ASP A 138 26.02 -28.05 -12.77
C ASP A 138 26.97 -28.50 -11.65
N THR A 139 26.85 -27.90 -10.43
CA THR A 139 27.63 -28.30 -9.24
C THR A 139 26.81 -29.10 -8.24
N ALA A 140 25.50 -29.22 -8.43
CA ALA A 140 24.64 -30.01 -7.57
C ALA A 140 24.72 -31.50 -7.96
N PRO A 141 24.68 -32.47 -6.98
CA PRO A 141 24.53 -33.88 -7.30
C PRO A 141 23.27 -34.09 -8.12
N VAL A 142 23.38 -34.67 -9.31
CA VAL A 142 22.25 -34.96 -10.21
C VAL A 142 21.32 -35.94 -9.51
N GLU A 143 20.17 -35.50 -9.04
CA GLU A 143 19.15 -36.40 -8.52
C GLU A 143 18.51 -37.17 -9.69
N PRO A 144 18.41 -38.51 -9.60
CA PRO A 144 17.83 -39.32 -10.69
C PRO A 144 16.33 -38.96 -10.82
N GLY A 145 15.93 -38.44 -11.98
CA GLY A 145 14.55 -38.09 -12.32
C GLY A 145 14.29 -36.62 -12.64
N ILE A 146 15.25 -35.71 -12.47
CA ILE A 146 15.09 -34.31 -12.89
C ILE A 146 15.36 -34.20 -14.41
N GLN A 147 14.37 -33.76 -15.14
CA GLN A 147 14.51 -33.44 -16.56
C GLN A 147 15.06 -32.00 -16.69
N TYR A 148 16.16 -31.86 -17.41
CA TYR A 148 16.72 -30.56 -17.78
C TYR A 148 16.22 -30.17 -19.19
N PRO A 149 15.09 -29.47 -19.33
CA PRO A 149 14.46 -29.22 -20.63
C PRO A 149 15.34 -28.37 -21.57
N PHE A 150 16.31 -27.66 -21.03
CA PHE A 150 17.24 -26.79 -21.78
C PHE A 150 18.65 -27.36 -21.97
N ALA A 151 18.90 -28.60 -21.55
CA ALA A 151 20.22 -29.23 -21.72
C ALA A 151 20.67 -29.28 -23.22
N GLY A 152 19.73 -29.43 -24.15
CA GLY A 152 20.01 -29.37 -25.58
C GLY A 152 20.41 -28.00 -26.11
N LEU A 153 19.96 -26.90 -25.45
CA LEU A 153 20.35 -25.54 -25.84
C LEU A 153 21.83 -25.25 -25.48
N LYS A 154 22.30 -25.79 -24.36
CA LYS A 154 23.72 -25.65 -23.96
C LYS A 154 24.64 -26.27 -24.98
N GLN A 155 24.33 -27.45 -25.49
CA GLN A 155 25.13 -28.10 -26.58
C GLN A 155 25.14 -27.29 -27.89
N LEU A 156 24.02 -26.65 -28.23
CA LEU A 156 23.94 -25.79 -29.42
C LEU A 156 24.77 -24.49 -29.27
N LEU A 157 24.80 -23.91 -28.06
CA LEU A 157 25.63 -22.73 -27.78
C LEU A 157 27.13 -23.05 -27.87
N GLU A 158 27.56 -24.18 -27.26
CA GLU A 158 28.96 -24.63 -27.34
C GLU A 158 29.43 -24.90 -28.78
N GLN A 159 28.55 -25.42 -29.65
CA GLN A 159 28.85 -25.63 -31.07
C GLN A 159 28.91 -24.33 -31.90
N SER A 160 28.25 -23.27 -31.41
CA SER A 160 28.26 -21.96 -32.13
C SER A 160 29.47 -21.11 -31.79
N GLU A 161 30.23 -21.41 -30.76
CA GLU A 161 31.47 -20.69 -30.37
C GLU A 161 32.72 -21.25 -31.07
N GLU A 162 32.63 -22.39 -31.77
CA GLU A 162 33.76 -23.03 -32.49
C GLU A 162 33.83 -22.67 -33.98
N VAL A 163 33.12 -21.63 -34.45
CA VAL A 163 33.18 -21.21 -35.88
C VAL A 163 33.80 -19.82 -36.02
#